data_0c3e77b61c64556ee984a5248003287c
#
_entry.id   0c3e77b61c64556ee984a5248003287c
#
_cell.length_a   1.000
_cell.length_b   1.000
_cell.length_c   1.000
_cell.angle_alpha   90.00
_cell.angle_beta   90.00
_cell.angle_gamma   90.00
#
_symmetry.space_group_name_H-M   'P 1'
#
loop_
_entity.id
_entity.type
_entity.pdbx_description
1 polymer ?
#
loop_
_entity_poly.entity_id
_entity_poly.type
_entity_poly.pdbx_seq_one_letter_code
_entity_poly.pdbx_strand_id
1 'polypeptide(L)'
;MTAAGAPAPGHPAAGVPVIDSHQHFWDLSAHDQPWLASDPVLAPLLRNFAPADLAPLAAAEGVMASVVVQTVTDSWETPELLALAAKPGLVAGVVGWADLTAPDVADALARLRELPGGDRLAGIRHPVLIEPDPDWLARPDVLRGLAAVAGAGLAYDVVGEPRHLPAAVTAARRVPELRFVLDHLGNPDMSPEPSEPWATAFAEFAALDNTVAKLSGILGVPPPPGAAPGSLAHIRPYYDFALQAYGPNRLMFGSDWPPCTLDATYGEVLGTARALTSELGEAEQHATFNATARRTYRLP
;
A
#
# COMPACT_ATOMS: atom_id res chain seq x y z
N MET A 1 -32.85 -31.16 22.54
CA MET A 1 -31.75 -31.21 21.52
C MET A 1 -31.38 -29.76 21.19
N THR A 2 -30.38 -29.27 21.87
CA THR A 2 -29.85 -27.89 21.70
C THR A 2 -28.96 -27.85 20.45
N ALA A 3 -29.29 -26.97 19.51
CA ALA A 3 -28.49 -26.73 18.33
C ALA A 3 -27.13 -26.13 18.76
N ALA A 4 -26.05 -26.82 18.42
CA ALA A 4 -24.69 -26.30 18.59
C ALA A 4 -24.52 -25.12 17.62
N GLY A 5 -24.23 -23.93 18.19
CA GLY A 5 -23.88 -22.75 17.44
C GLY A 5 -22.61 -23.00 16.59
N ALA A 6 -22.61 -22.49 15.37
CA ALA A 6 -21.42 -22.50 14.53
C ALA A 6 -20.27 -21.81 15.27
N PRO A 7 -19.03 -22.32 15.19
CA PRO A 7 -17.89 -21.65 15.77
C PRO A 7 -17.72 -20.27 15.12
N ALA A 8 -17.47 -19.26 15.96
CA ALA A 8 -17.02 -17.94 15.49
C ALA A 8 -15.78 -18.10 14.61
N PRO A 9 -15.57 -17.26 13.58
CA PRO A 9 -14.39 -17.34 12.73
C PRO A 9 -13.15 -17.31 13.63
N GLY A 10 -12.34 -18.36 13.50
CA GLY A 10 -11.18 -18.58 14.35
C GLY A 10 -10.25 -17.39 14.31
N HIS A 11 -9.87 -16.88 15.50
CA HIS A 11 -8.71 -16.02 15.64
C HIS A 11 -7.54 -16.77 14.99
N PRO A 12 -6.76 -16.12 14.11
CA PRO A 12 -5.56 -16.75 13.58
C PRO A 12 -4.64 -17.11 14.73
N ALA A 13 -3.86 -18.16 14.55
CA ALA A 13 -2.87 -18.58 15.51
C ALA A 13 -2.12 -17.36 16.05
N ALA A 14 -2.13 -17.17 17.36
CA ALA A 14 -1.35 -16.15 18.02
C ALA A 14 0.12 -16.38 17.63
N GLY A 15 0.72 -15.52 16.80
CA GLY A 15 2.12 -15.72 16.51
C GLY A 15 2.75 -14.98 15.34
N VAL A 16 2.07 -14.67 14.26
CA VAL A 16 2.73 -13.95 13.16
C VAL A 16 2.71 -12.45 13.43
N PRO A 17 3.88 -11.82 13.70
CA PRO A 17 3.94 -10.38 13.90
C PRO A 17 3.57 -9.66 12.59
N VAL A 18 2.63 -8.71 12.67
CA VAL A 18 2.09 -8.00 11.51
C VAL A 18 2.77 -6.64 11.36
N ILE A 19 3.16 -6.31 10.12
CA ILE A 19 3.53 -4.97 9.67
C ILE A 19 2.46 -4.50 8.71
N ASP A 20 1.86 -3.35 9.00
CA ASP A 20 0.95 -2.66 8.09
C ASP A 20 1.78 -1.83 7.11
N SER A 21 1.91 -2.28 5.86
CA SER A 21 2.77 -1.65 4.87
C SER A 21 2.15 -0.44 4.16
N HIS A 22 0.91 -0.07 4.51
CA HIS A 22 0.21 1.02 3.83
C HIS A 22 -0.88 1.65 4.72
N GLN A 23 -0.60 2.83 5.24
CA GLN A 23 -1.57 3.66 5.96
C GLN A 23 -1.19 5.14 5.82
N HIS A 24 -2.11 6.04 6.19
CA HIS A 24 -1.94 7.47 6.04
C HIS A 24 -2.29 8.24 7.32
N PHE A 25 -1.72 9.44 7.45
CA PHE A 25 -2.12 10.44 8.45
C PHE A 25 -2.25 11.80 7.78
N TRP A 26 -3.16 12.63 8.27
CA TRP A 26 -3.28 14.03 7.88
C TRP A 26 -3.90 14.88 8.96
N ASP A 27 -3.59 16.18 8.92
CA ASP A 27 -4.16 17.21 9.79
C ASP A 27 -4.74 18.34 8.93
N LEU A 28 -6.06 18.37 8.77
CA LEU A 28 -6.77 19.38 7.98
C LEU A 28 -6.73 20.79 8.62
N SER A 29 -6.31 20.90 9.88
CA SER A 29 -6.09 22.20 10.52
C SER A 29 -4.76 22.84 10.12
N ALA A 30 -3.80 22.02 9.65
CA ALA A 30 -2.49 22.45 9.20
C ALA A 30 -2.42 22.60 7.68
N HIS A 31 -2.93 21.60 6.94
CA HIS A 31 -2.82 21.54 5.49
C HIS A 31 -4.07 20.95 4.82
N ASP A 32 -4.42 21.51 3.68
CA ASP A 32 -5.51 20.99 2.87
C ASP A 32 -5.15 19.61 2.26
N GLN A 33 -6.18 18.77 2.13
CA GLN A 33 -6.15 17.49 1.41
C GLN A 33 -7.11 17.57 0.23
N PRO A 34 -6.72 18.14 -0.92
CA PRO A 34 -7.65 18.45 -2.02
C PRO A 34 -8.38 17.23 -2.58
N TRP A 35 -7.75 16.06 -2.52
CA TRP A 35 -8.34 14.80 -2.99
C TRP A 35 -9.58 14.40 -2.19
N LEU A 36 -9.69 14.78 -0.90
CA LEU A 36 -10.86 14.50 -0.08
C LEU A 36 -12.13 15.24 -0.55
N ALA A 37 -11.96 16.32 -1.31
CA ALA A 37 -13.08 17.08 -1.87
C ALA A 37 -13.49 16.57 -3.26
N SER A 38 -12.78 15.62 -3.84
CA SER A 38 -13.02 15.14 -5.22
C SER A 38 -14.28 14.28 -5.36
N ASP A 39 -14.69 13.59 -4.27
CA ASP A 39 -15.88 12.73 -4.27
C ASP A 39 -16.63 12.83 -2.94
N PRO A 40 -17.96 13.06 -2.95
CA PRO A 40 -18.78 13.09 -1.74
C PRO A 40 -18.70 11.82 -0.88
N VAL A 41 -18.36 10.66 -1.43
CA VAL A 41 -18.17 9.42 -0.68
C VAL A 41 -17.06 9.55 0.35
N LEU A 42 -16.09 10.43 0.11
CA LEU A 42 -14.94 10.68 1.01
C LEU A 42 -15.29 11.60 2.19
N ALA A 43 -16.53 12.11 2.30
CA ALA A 43 -16.94 13.01 3.38
C ALA A 43 -16.63 12.51 4.81
N PRO A 44 -16.75 11.21 5.14
CA PRO A 44 -16.35 10.69 6.46
C PRO A 44 -14.85 10.86 6.79
N LEU A 45 -14.01 11.07 5.77
CA LEU A 45 -12.57 11.28 5.90
C LEU A 45 -12.19 12.76 6.09
N LEU A 46 -13.15 13.69 6.01
CA LEU A 46 -12.93 15.13 6.22
C LEU A 46 -12.76 15.47 7.72
N ARG A 47 -11.79 14.85 8.35
CA ARG A 47 -11.34 15.11 9.72
C ARG A 47 -9.85 14.78 9.85
N ASN A 48 -9.23 15.15 10.97
CA ASN A 48 -7.86 14.78 11.26
C ASN A 48 -7.74 13.29 11.57
N PHE A 49 -6.66 12.68 11.12
CA PHE A 49 -6.26 11.32 11.43
C PHE A 49 -4.79 11.30 11.83
N ALA A 50 -4.52 10.88 13.05
CA ALA A 50 -3.21 10.92 13.68
C ALA A 50 -2.75 9.53 14.16
N PRO A 51 -1.47 9.33 14.47
CA PRO A 51 -0.98 8.07 15.06
C PRO A 51 -1.75 7.62 16.30
N ALA A 52 -2.25 8.56 17.11
CA ALA A 52 -3.04 8.25 18.29
C ALA A 52 -4.39 7.60 17.97
N ASP A 53 -4.95 7.83 16.76
CA ASP A 53 -6.20 7.20 16.31
C ASP A 53 -5.94 5.76 15.85
N LEU A 54 -4.80 5.51 15.17
CA LEU A 54 -4.46 4.18 14.66
C LEU A 54 -3.88 3.26 15.74
N ALA A 55 -3.06 3.78 16.66
CA ALA A 55 -2.31 2.97 17.61
C ALA A 55 -3.15 1.98 18.41
N PRO A 56 -4.33 2.34 18.98
CA PRO A 56 -5.17 1.40 19.70
C PRO A 56 -5.78 0.32 18.79
N LEU A 57 -6.10 0.65 17.52
CA LEU A 57 -6.63 -0.30 16.55
C LEU A 57 -5.55 -1.31 16.14
N ALA A 58 -4.36 -0.83 15.84
CA ALA A 58 -3.20 -1.65 15.51
C ALA A 58 -2.82 -2.59 16.67
N ALA A 59 -2.78 -2.07 17.90
CA ALA A 59 -2.46 -2.84 19.09
C ALA A 59 -3.49 -3.96 19.36
N ALA A 60 -4.78 -3.68 19.17
CA ALA A 60 -5.85 -4.68 19.33
C ALA A 60 -5.69 -5.86 18.36
N GLU A 61 -5.11 -5.63 17.20
CA GLU A 61 -4.91 -6.61 16.14
C GLU A 61 -3.50 -7.23 16.12
N GLY A 62 -2.62 -6.85 17.04
CA GLY A 62 -1.24 -7.34 17.11
C GLY A 62 -0.32 -6.81 16.01
N VAL A 63 -0.66 -5.66 15.43
CA VAL A 63 0.20 -4.95 14.46
C VAL A 63 1.30 -4.22 15.22
N MET A 64 2.54 -4.54 14.89
CA MET A 64 3.72 -4.07 15.65
C MET A 64 4.43 -2.88 15.00
N ALA A 65 4.22 -2.67 13.72
CA ALA A 65 4.84 -1.58 12.96
C ALA A 65 3.98 -1.21 11.74
N SER A 66 4.14 0.02 11.25
CA SER A 66 3.49 0.46 10.03
C SER A 66 4.42 1.29 9.15
N VAL A 67 4.06 1.37 7.87
CA VAL A 67 4.65 2.29 6.90
C VAL A 67 3.61 3.36 6.59
N VAL A 68 3.93 4.61 6.92
CA VAL A 68 3.09 5.75 6.54
C VAL A 68 3.40 6.15 5.11
N VAL A 69 2.36 6.40 4.33
CA VAL A 69 2.47 6.75 2.91
C VAL A 69 1.90 8.16 2.70
N GLN A 70 2.58 8.96 1.86
CA GLN A 70 2.14 10.31 1.49
C GLN A 70 0.72 10.32 0.92
N THR A 71 0.04 11.47 1.01
CA THR A 71 -1.32 11.68 0.51
C THR A 71 -1.39 12.75 -0.59
N VAL A 72 -0.46 13.70 -0.59
CA VAL A 72 -0.40 14.80 -1.56
C VAL A 72 0.97 14.92 -2.23
N THR A 73 1.00 15.59 -3.38
CA THR A 73 2.23 15.88 -4.13
C THR A 73 2.81 17.23 -3.74
N ASP A 74 3.02 17.43 -2.43
CA ASP A 74 3.55 18.69 -1.91
C ASP A 74 4.81 18.44 -1.08
N SER A 75 5.76 19.37 -1.19
CA SER A 75 7.08 19.27 -0.57
C SER A 75 7.09 19.35 0.96
N TRP A 76 6.01 19.83 1.58
CA TRP A 76 5.89 19.92 3.04
C TRP A 76 5.57 18.57 3.69
N GLU A 77 4.85 17.66 3.00
CA GLU A 77 4.30 16.46 3.62
C GLU A 77 5.39 15.47 4.05
N THR A 78 6.36 15.19 3.18
CA THR A 78 7.42 14.22 3.52
C THR A 78 8.23 14.61 4.75
N PRO A 79 8.69 15.87 4.92
CA PRO A 79 9.33 16.32 6.16
C PRO A 79 8.47 16.13 7.41
N GLU A 80 7.17 16.37 7.35
CA GLU A 80 6.26 16.16 8.47
C GLU A 80 6.09 14.69 8.84
N LEU A 81 5.93 13.80 7.83
CA LEU A 81 5.87 12.37 8.04
C LEU A 81 7.17 11.82 8.64
N LEU A 82 8.33 12.32 8.21
CA LEU A 82 9.63 11.97 8.79
C LEU A 82 9.74 12.42 10.26
N ALA A 83 9.35 13.67 10.56
CA ALA A 83 9.35 14.18 11.91
C ALA A 83 8.39 13.40 12.84
N LEU A 84 7.30 12.87 12.28
CA LEU A 84 6.38 11.98 12.97
C LEU A 84 7.05 10.62 13.24
N ALA A 85 7.70 10.03 12.23
CA ALA A 85 8.39 8.75 12.33
C ALA A 85 9.65 8.78 13.23
N ALA A 86 10.22 9.95 13.46
CA ALA A 86 11.31 10.15 14.43
C ALA A 86 10.87 9.91 15.88
N LYS A 87 9.58 10.01 16.18
CA LYS A 87 9.04 9.79 17.52
C LYS A 87 8.84 8.29 17.77
N PRO A 88 9.05 7.82 19.02
CA PRO A 88 8.70 6.44 19.37
C PRO A 88 7.22 6.15 19.07
N GLY A 89 6.94 5.06 18.35
CA GLY A 89 5.57 4.71 18.00
C GLY A 89 5.49 3.62 16.94
N LEU A 90 4.33 3.50 16.32
CA LEU A 90 4.00 2.46 15.34
C LEU A 90 4.74 2.64 14.00
N VAL A 91 5.10 3.89 13.62
CA VAL A 91 5.66 4.18 12.29
C VAL A 91 7.12 3.76 12.20
N ALA A 92 7.39 2.72 11.41
CA ALA A 92 8.72 2.18 11.18
C ALA A 92 9.34 2.64 9.86
N GLY A 93 8.53 3.10 8.90
CA GLY A 93 8.98 3.59 7.62
C GLY A 93 8.06 4.66 7.03
N VAL A 94 8.60 5.46 6.13
CA VAL A 94 7.91 6.54 5.42
C VAL A 94 8.07 6.34 3.91
N VAL A 95 6.95 6.29 3.19
CA VAL A 95 6.91 6.45 1.74
C VAL A 95 6.47 7.89 1.49
N GLY A 96 7.43 8.74 1.14
CA GLY A 96 7.22 10.17 0.92
C GLY A 96 6.99 10.51 -0.55
N TRP A 97 7.02 11.80 -0.86
CA TRP A 97 6.96 12.32 -2.21
C TRP A 97 8.19 13.18 -2.53
N ALA A 98 8.62 13.11 -3.77
CA ALA A 98 9.57 14.03 -4.39
C ALA A 98 9.19 14.21 -5.87
N ASP A 99 9.45 15.40 -6.43
CA ASP A 99 9.24 15.64 -7.86
C ASP A 99 10.27 14.86 -8.69
N LEU A 100 9.83 13.74 -9.27
CA LEU A 100 10.69 12.87 -10.09
C LEU A 100 11.12 13.54 -11.39
N THR A 101 10.40 14.57 -11.84
CA THR A 101 10.73 15.29 -13.09
C THR A 101 11.84 16.32 -12.88
N ALA A 102 12.06 16.75 -11.63
CA ALA A 102 13.07 17.74 -11.28
C ALA A 102 14.49 17.24 -11.62
N PRO A 103 15.36 18.10 -12.20
CA PRO A 103 16.73 17.71 -12.52
C PRO A 103 17.59 17.44 -11.28
N ASP A 104 17.26 18.02 -10.14
CA ASP A 104 17.97 17.91 -8.85
C ASP A 104 17.29 16.95 -7.86
N VAL A 105 16.44 16.02 -8.33
CA VAL A 105 15.72 15.08 -7.45
C VAL A 105 16.66 14.27 -6.54
N ALA A 106 17.86 13.91 -7.00
CA ALA A 106 18.86 13.21 -6.19
C ALA A 106 19.28 14.03 -4.96
N ASP A 107 19.49 15.33 -5.13
CA ASP A 107 19.81 16.24 -4.05
C ASP A 107 18.61 16.46 -3.11
N ALA A 108 17.39 16.48 -3.66
CA ALA A 108 16.17 16.56 -2.86
C ALA A 108 16.03 15.33 -1.94
N LEU A 109 16.26 14.11 -2.47
CA LEU A 109 16.25 12.88 -1.68
C LEU A 109 17.35 12.86 -0.61
N ALA A 110 18.54 13.36 -0.93
CA ALA A 110 19.63 13.50 0.05
C ALA A 110 19.24 14.45 1.19
N ARG A 111 18.66 15.61 0.87
CA ARG A 111 18.16 16.57 1.88
C ARG A 111 17.09 15.96 2.79
N LEU A 112 16.16 15.16 2.26
CA LEU A 112 15.14 14.48 3.07
C LEU A 112 15.77 13.51 4.08
N ARG A 113 16.86 12.84 3.72
CA ARG A 113 17.58 11.92 4.61
C ARG A 113 18.34 12.63 5.74
N GLU A 114 18.65 13.89 5.59
CA GLU A 114 19.31 14.71 6.63
C GLU A 114 18.32 15.24 7.69
N LEU A 115 17.01 15.18 7.42
CA LEU A 115 15.98 15.63 8.35
C LEU A 115 15.83 14.67 9.55
N PRO A 116 15.29 15.15 10.69
CA PRO A 116 14.87 14.26 11.78
C PRO A 116 13.93 13.15 11.27
N GLY A 117 14.28 11.89 11.53
CA GLY A 117 13.57 10.74 11.00
C GLY A 117 13.89 10.38 9.53
N GLY A 118 14.88 11.04 8.91
CA GLY A 118 15.32 10.77 7.54
C GLY A 118 15.85 9.33 7.34
N ASP A 119 16.31 8.67 8.42
CA ASP A 119 16.65 7.24 8.44
C ASP A 119 15.42 6.32 8.25
N ARG A 120 14.21 6.85 8.43
CA ARG A 120 12.94 6.16 8.21
C ARG A 120 12.41 6.34 6.78
N LEU A 121 13.03 7.17 5.94
CA LEU A 121 12.64 7.28 4.53
C LEU A 121 12.91 5.95 3.82
N ALA A 122 11.84 5.24 3.48
CA ALA A 122 11.86 3.87 2.97
C ALA A 122 11.50 3.80 1.47
N GLY A 123 10.71 4.77 1.00
CA GLY A 123 10.27 4.82 -0.40
C GLY A 123 9.77 6.20 -0.82
N ILE A 124 9.49 6.30 -2.11
CA ILE A 124 8.87 7.46 -2.75
C ILE A 124 7.63 6.98 -3.50
N ARG A 125 6.57 7.79 -3.49
CA ARG A 125 5.36 7.58 -4.29
C ARG A 125 4.95 8.87 -4.99
N HIS A 126 4.60 8.76 -6.26
CA HIS A 126 3.84 9.79 -6.97
C HIS A 126 2.53 9.16 -7.44
N PRO A 127 1.37 9.74 -7.09
CA PRO A 127 0.07 9.18 -7.46
C PRO A 127 -0.18 9.40 -8.96
N VAL A 128 0.21 8.43 -9.79
CA VAL A 128 0.09 8.56 -11.26
C VAL A 128 -1.37 8.63 -11.74
N LEU A 129 -2.31 8.30 -10.87
CA LEU A 129 -3.75 8.43 -11.15
C LEU A 129 -4.18 9.88 -11.42
N ILE A 130 -3.44 10.89 -10.89
CA ILE A 130 -3.72 12.31 -11.16
C ILE A 130 -3.11 12.80 -12.49
N GLU A 131 -2.24 11.99 -13.09
CA GLU A 131 -1.57 12.36 -14.34
C GLU A 131 -2.50 12.11 -15.54
N PRO A 132 -2.66 13.10 -16.43
CA PRO A 132 -3.47 12.92 -17.63
C PRO A 132 -2.82 11.99 -18.65
N ASP A 133 -1.49 11.86 -18.63
CA ASP A 133 -0.72 11.00 -19.51
C ASP A 133 -0.58 9.60 -18.89
N PRO A 134 -1.19 8.55 -19.47
CA PRO A 134 -1.06 7.20 -18.94
C PRO A 134 0.38 6.66 -19.02
N ASP A 135 1.21 7.23 -19.90
CA ASP A 135 2.60 6.85 -20.08
C ASP A 135 3.58 7.66 -19.20
N TRP A 136 3.08 8.43 -18.23
CA TRP A 136 3.89 9.32 -17.38
C TRP A 136 5.09 8.59 -16.75
N LEU A 137 4.93 7.37 -16.22
CA LEU A 137 6.02 6.58 -15.62
C LEU A 137 7.11 6.18 -16.64
N ALA A 138 6.78 6.14 -17.92
CA ALA A 138 7.74 5.80 -18.98
C ALA A 138 8.47 7.01 -19.59
N ARG A 139 8.15 8.23 -19.16
CA ARG A 139 8.78 9.47 -19.62
C ARG A 139 10.27 9.50 -19.25
N PRO A 140 11.14 10.03 -20.15
CA PRO A 140 12.58 10.05 -19.89
C PRO A 140 12.99 10.82 -18.63
N ASP A 141 12.31 11.93 -18.30
CA ASP A 141 12.56 12.72 -17.10
C ASP A 141 12.15 11.96 -15.83
N VAL A 142 11.03 11.26 -15.86
CA VAL A 142 10.55 10.41 -14.75
C VAL A 142 11.46 9.20 -14.54
N LEU A 143 11.88 8.52 -15.63
CA LEU A 143 12.83 7.40 -15.55
C LEU A 143 14.17 7.83 -14.92
N ARG A 144 14.65 9.06 -15.23
CA ARG A 144 15.81 9.64 -14.54
C ARG A 144 15.57 9.80 -13.04
N GLY A 145 14.38 10.30 -12.65
CA GLY A 145 13.99 10.42 -11.25
C GLY A 145 13.90 9.07 -10.54
N LEU A 146 13.32 8.07 -11.20
CA LEU A 146 13.26 6.70 -10.68
C LEU A 146 14.67 6.10 -10.49
N ALA A 147 15.59 6.37 -11.39
CA ALA A 147 17.00 5.97 -11.23
C ALA A 147 17.66 6.66 -10.02
N ALA A 148 17.31 7.92 -9.73
CA ALA A 148 17.78 8.60 -8.52
C ALA A 148 17.19 7.98 -7.24
N VAL A 149 15.90 7.57 -7.25
CA VAL A 149 15.28 6.82 -6.14
C VAL A 149 16.01 5.50 -5.90
N ALA A 150 16.34 4.76 -6.97
CA ALA A 150 17.15 3.54 -6.89
C ALA A 150 18.53 3.81 -6.28
N GLY A 151 19.22 4.85 -6.77
CA GLY A 151 20.54 5.28 -6.27
C GLY A 151 20.51 5.68 -4.80
N ALA A 152 19.40 6.22 -4.32
CA ALA A 152 19.17 6.50 -2.91
C ALA A 152 18.84 5.22 -2.09
N GLY A 153 18.70 4.05 -2.72
CA GLY A 153 18.37 2.79 -2.07
C GLY A 153 16.94 2.73 -1.51
N LEU A 154 16.03 3.53 -2.06
CA LEU A 154 14.61 3.61 -1.71
C LEU A 154 13.79 2.68 -2.60
N ALA A 155 12.57 2.34 -2.15
CA ALA A 155 11.55 1.72 -3.00
C ALA A 155 10.75 2.80 -3.74
N TYR A 156 10.02 2.41 -4.80
CA TYR A 156 9.05 3.25 -5.46
C TYR A 156 7.69 2.60 -5.47
N ASP A 157 6.72 3.25 -4.83
CA ASP A 157 5.34 2.78 -4.77
C ASP A 157 4.56 3.32 -5.98
N VAL A 158 3.92 2.41 -6.71
CA VAL A 158 3.09 2.70 -7.88
C VAL A 158 1.63 2.68 -7.45
N VAL A 159 0.99 3.85 -7.38
CA VAL A 159 -0.45 3.99 -7.23
C VAL A 159 -1.04 4.59 -8.50
N GLY A 160 -1.88 3.82 -9.17
CA GLY A 160 -2.48 4.19 -10.45
C GLY A 160 -3.70 3.34 -10.75
N GLU A 161 -4.33 3.61 -11.88
CA GLU A 161 -5.41 2.80 -12.46
C GLU A 161 -4.84 1.76 -13.44
N PRO A 162 -5.64 0.77 -13.89
CA PRO A 162 -5.17 -0.24 -14.84
C PRO A 162 -4.50 0.32 -16.10
N ARG A 163 -4.95 1.48 -16.59
CA ARG A 163 -4.38 2.16 -17.77
C ARG A 163 -2.92 2.60 -17.60
N HIS A 164 -2.43 2.73 -16.35
CA HIS A 164 -1.06 3.16 -16.05
C HIS A 164 -0.08 1.97 -15.91
N LEU A 165 -0.60 0.74 -15.75
CA LEU A 165 0.24 -0.44 -15.51
C LEU A 165 1.23 -0.73 -16.67
N PRO A 166 0.89 -0.56 -17.96
CA PRO A 166 1.85 -0.74 -19.05
C PRO A 166 3.07 0.18 -18.94
N ALA A 167 2.86 1.43 -18.50
CA ALA A 167 3.96 2.36 -18.23
C ALA A 167 4.78 1.95 -17.01
N ALA A 168 4.14 1.43 -15.96
CA ALA A 168 4.83 0.87 -14.79
C ALA A 168 5.69 -0.34 -15.16
N VAL A 169 5.20 -1.25 -16.01
CA VAL A 169 5.98 -2.37 -16.58
C VAL A 169 7.21 -1.84 -17.33
N THR A 170 7.01 -0.81 -18.15
CA THR A 170 8.11 -0.18 -18.89
C THR A 170 9.14 0.43 -17.94
N ALA A 171 8.72 1.16 -16.92
CA ALA A 171 9.59 1.75 -15.91
C ALA A 171 10.39 0.68 -15.15
N ALA A 172 9.73 -0.39 -14.71
CA ALA A 172 10.38 -1.46 -13.97
C ALA A 172 11.42 -2.23 -14.81
N ARG A 173 11.18 -2.39 -16.11
CA ARG A 173 12.17 -2.95 -17.07
C ARG A 173 13.34 -2.02 -17.32
N ARG A 174 13.12 -0.69 -17.32
CA ARG A 174 14.14 0.33 -17.61
C ARG A 174 15.00 0.68 -16.41
N VAL A 175 14.52 0.45 -15.19
CA VAL A 175 15.23 0.73 -13.93
C VAL A 175 15.24 -0.54 -13.07
N PRO A 176 15.95 -1.59 -13.48
CA PRO A 176 15.93 -2.91 -12.83
C PRO A 176 16.52 -2.90 -11.42
N GLU A 177 17.33 -1.89 -11.06
CA GLU A 177 17.90 -1.72 -9.72
C GLU A 177 16.89 -1.18 -8.71
N LEU A 178 15.79 -0.54 -9.18
CA LEU A 178 14.74 -0.01 -8.35
C LEU A 178 13.78 -1.11 -7.94
N ARG A 179 13.43 -1.15 -6.66
CA ARG A 179 12.33 -1.99 -6.17
C ARG A 179 11.03 -1.24 -6.35
N PHE A 180 10.15 -1.79 -7.18
CA PHE A 180 8.81 -1.28 -7.38
C PHE A 180 7.81 -2.00 -6.48
N VAL A 181 6.89 -1.24 -5.90
CA VAL A 181 5.79 -1.73 -5.06
C VAL A 181 4.48 -1.35 -5.74
N LEU A 182 3.66 -2.31 -6.11
CA LEU A 182 2.35 -2.05 -6.69
C LEU A 182 1.31 -1.89 -5.57
N ASP A 183 0.81 -0.68 -5.36
CA ASP A 183 -0.23 -0.40 -4.39
C ASP A 183 -1.57 -1.03 -4.83
N HIS A 184 -2.34 -1.56 -3.88
CA HIS A 184 -3.74 -2.01 -4.04
C HIS A 184 -3.94 -3.00 -5.20
N LEU A 185 -2.96 -3.89 -5.43
CA LEU A 185 -2.94 -4.80 -6.58
C LEU A 185 -3.14 -4.08 -7.94
N GLY A 186 -2.79 -2.80 -8.04
CA GLY A 186 -2.96 -1.99 -9.24
C GLY A 186 -4.39 -1.53 -9.50
N ASN A 187 -5.20 -1.42 -8.44
CA ASN A 187 -6.58 -0.92 -8.47
C ASN A 187 -7.45 -1.59 -9.56
N PRO A 188 -7.70 -2.91 -9.47
CA PRO A 188 -8.61 -3.59 -10.40
C PRO A 188 -10.03 -3.01 -10.29
N ASP A 189 -10.81 -3.15 -11.34
CA ASP A 189 -12.20 -2.68 -11.41
C ASP A 189 -13.19 -3.49 -10.54
N MET A 190 -12.70 -4.52 -9.84
CA MET A 190 -13.49 -5.42 -8.99
C MET A 190 -14.68 -6.07 -9.70
N SER A 191 -14.60 -6.30 -11.02
CA SER A 191 -15.55 -7.15 -11.75
C SER A 191 -15.56 -8.58 -11.19
N PRO A 192 -16.57 -9.42 -11.49
CA PRO A 192 -16.66 -10.77 -10.91
C PRO A 192 -15.41 -11.63 -11.05
N GLU A 193 -14.66 -11.41 -12.12
CA GLU A 193 -13.38 -12.08 -12.41
C GLU A 193 -12.34 -11.06 -12.87
N PRO A 194 -11.03 -11.31 -12.65
CA PRO A 194 -9.96 -10.48 -13.19
C PRO A 194 -10.10 -10.25 -14.69
N SER A 195 -10.16 -8.98 -15.10
CA SER A 195 -10.48 -8.59 -16.47
C SER A 195 -9.35 -7.81 -17.14
N GLU A 196 -9.40 -7.73 -18.49
CA GLU A 196 -8.50 -6.89 -19.25
C GLU A 196 -8.92 -5.39 -19.18
N PRO A 197 -7.97 -4.44 -19.24
CA PRO A 197 -6.54 -4.65 -19.49
C PRO A 197 -5.71 -4.94 -18.21
N TRP A 198 -6.32 -4.94 -17.02
CA TRP A 198 -5.63 -5.11 -15.75
C TRP A 198 -4.87 -6.44 -15.67
N ALA A 199 -5.51 -7.57 -16.01
CA ALA A 199 -4.95 -8.89 -15.80
C ALA A 199 -3.62 -9.11 -16.54
N THR A 200 -3.56 -8.73 -17.82
CA THR A 200 -2.32 -8.85 -18.61
C THR A 200 -1.21 -7.96 -18.05
N ALA A 201 -1.48 -6.68 -17.82
CA ALA A 201 -0.47 -5.74 -17.36
C ALA A 201 0.02 -6.07 -15.93
N PHE A 202 -0.89 -6.54 -15.05
CA PHE A 202 -0.54 -7.02 -13.72
C PHE A 202 0.41 -8.23 -13.78
N ALA A 203 0.10 -9.22 -14.62
CA ALA A 203 0.93 -10.40 -14.78
C ALA A 203 2.31 -10.04 -15.37
N GLU A 204 2.38 -9.12 -16.35
CA GLU A 204 3.64 -8.64 -16.90
C GLU A 204 4.48 -7.91 -15.85
N PHE A 205 3.86 -7.12 -14.98
CA PHE A 205 4.56 -6.44 -13.89
C PHE A 205 5.07 -7.44 -12.87
N ALA A 206 4.24 -8.42 -12.49
CA ALA A 206 4.59 -9.47 -11.55
C ALA A 206 5.73 -10.39 -12.06
N ALA A 207 5.88 -10.54 -13.38
CA ALA A 207 6.95 -11.33 -13.97
C ALA A 207 8.36 -10.70 -13.81
N LEU A 208 8.45 -9.45 -13.34
CA LEU A 208 9.71 -8.75 -13.10
C LEU A 208 10.20 -8.99 -11.67
N ASP A 209 11.46 -9.37 -11.50
CA ASP A 209 12.04 -9.74 -10.19
C ASP A 209 12.16 -8.56 -9.21
N ASN A 210 12.19 -7.34 -9.73
CA ASN A 210 12.29 -6.11 -8.95
C ASN A 210 10.92 -5.55 -8.51
N THR A 211 9.84 -6.35 -8.58
CA THR A 211 8.48 -5.93 -8.23
C THR A 211 7.89 -6.73 -7.08
N VAL A 212 7.09 -6.08 -6.26
CA VAL A 212 6.24 -6.66 -5.22
C VAL A 212 4.87 -5.98 -5.26
N ALA A 213 3.85 -6.56 -4.61
CA ALA A 213 2.53 -5.92 -4.56
C ALA A 213 1.96 -5.87 -3.13
N LYS A 214 1.15 -4.85 -2.86
CA LYS A 214 0.39 -4.70 -1.63
C LYS A 214 -1.00 -5.31 -1.78
N LEU A 215 -1.31 -6.22 -0.89
CA LEU A 215 -2.66 -6.69 -0.61
C LEU A 215 -3.32 -5.65 0.30
N SER A 216 -3.85 -4.61 -0.32
CA SER A 216 -4.45 -3.43 0.31
C SER A 216 -5.52 -2.83 -0.61
N GLY A 217 -6.27 -1.83 -0.16
CA GLY A 217 -7.28 -1.12 -0.95
C GLY A 217 -8.53 -1.95 -1.25
N ILE A 218 -8.38 -3.16 -1.77
CA ILE A 218 -9.51 -4.04 -2.10
C ILE A 218 -10.11 -4.78 -0.90
N LEU A 219 -9.41 -4.81 0.24
CA LEU A 219 -9.82 -5.62 1.40
C LEU A 219 -11.08 -5.10 2.11
N GLY A 220 -11.36 -3.82 1.98
CA GLY A 220 -12.54 -3.17 2.52
C GLY A 220 -13.69 -3.02 1.52
N VAL A 221 -13.50 -3.37 0.24
CA VAL A 221 -14.53 -3.19 -0.78
C VAL A 221 -15.76 -4.02 -0.44
N PRO A 222 -16.96 -3.40 -0.38
CA PRO A 222 -18.19 -4.12 -0.05
C PRO A 222 -18.53 -5.15 -1.14
N PRO A 223 -19.10 -6.30 -0.75
CA PRO A 223 -19.52 -7.30 -1.71
C PRO A 223 -20.62 -6.75 -2.64
N PRO A 224 -20.70 -7.23 -3.88
CA PRO A 224 -21.72 -6.79 -4.80
C PRO A 224 -23.14 -7.10 -4.29
N PRO A 225 -24.17 -6.37 -4.74
CA PRO A 225 -25.55 -6.59 -4.31
C PRO A 225 -25.98 -8.05 -4.45
N GLY A 226 -26.50 -8.62 -3.37
CA GLY A 226 -26.94 -10.02 -3.32
C GLY A 226 -25.91 -11.03 -2.81
N ALA A 227 -24.66 -10.64 -2.62
CA ALA A 227 -23.68 -11.47 -1.92
C ALA A 227 -23.94 -11.49 -0.40
N ALA A 228 -23.52 -12.57 0.27
CA ALA A 228 -23.65 -12.67 1.71
C ALA A 228 -22.75 -11.64 2.41
N PRO A 229 -23.20 -11.00 3.51
CA PRO A 229 -22.36 -10.12 4.31
C PRO A 229 -21.06 -10.82 4.73
N GLY A 230 -19.91 -10.13 4.61
CA GLY A 230 -18.59 -10.69 4.90
C GLY A 230 -18.10 -11.74 3.89
N SER A 231 -18.78 -11.90 2.75
CA SER A 231 -18.35 -12.81 1.69
C SER A 231 -17.03 -12.32 1.07
N LEU A 232 -16.04 -13.23 1.00
CA LEU A 232 -14.77 -12.98 0.30
C LEU A 232 -14.84 -13.34 -1.20
N ALA A 233 -15.98 -13.79 -1.68
CA ALA A 233 -16.13 -14.35 -3.02
C ALA A 233 -15.77 -13.35 -4.14
N HIS A 234 -15.95 -12.04 -3.90
CA HIS A 234 -15.61 -10.97 -4.86
C HIS A 234 -14.14 -10.55 -4.81
N ILE A 235 -13.44 -10.78 -3.68
CA ILE A 235 -12.01 -10.44 -3.52
C ILE A 235 -11.13 -11.65 -3.88
N ARG A 236 -11.61 -12.86 -3.60
CA ARG A 236 -10.87 -14.11 -3.78
C ARG A 236 -10.26 -14.27 -5.17
N PRO A 237 -10.97 -14.04 -6.29
CA PRO A 237 -10.38 -14.17 -7.62
C PRO A 237 -9.15 -13.28 -7.85
N TYR A 238 -9.16 -12.05 -7.32
CA TYR A 238 -8.04 -11.10 -7.43
C TYR A 238 -6.86 -11.48 -6.54
N TYR A 239 -7.16 -11.95 -5.32
CA TYR A 239 -6.13 -12.49 -4.44
C TYR A 239 -5.47 -13.73 -5.03
N ASP A 240 -6.25 -14.69 -5.52
CA ASP A 240 -5.72 -15.93 -6.10
C ASP A 240 -4.88 -15.64 -7.36
N PHE A 241 -5.32 -14.70 -8.19
CA PHE A 241 -4.56 -14.23 -9.34
C PHE A 241 -3.22 -13.58 -8.91
N ALA A 242 -3.26 -12.73 -7.89
CA ALA A 242 -2.06 -12.08 -7.35
C ALA A 242 -1.11 -13.11 -6.71
N LEU A 243 -1.65 -14.08 -5.96
CA LEU A 243 -0.86 -15.16 -5.36
C LEU A 243 -0.20 -16.04 -6.43
N GLN A 244 -0.91 -16.35 -7.51
CA GLN A 244 -0.34 -17.09 -8.63
C GLN A 244 0.78 -16.32 -9.34
N ALA A 245 0.62 -15.01 -9.53
CA ALA A 245 1.57 -14.17 -10.26
C ALA A 245 2.83 -13.83 -9.44
N TYR A 246 2.68 -13.48 -8.17
CA TYR A 246 3.76 -13.01 -7.31
C TYR A 246 4.32 -14.10 -6.37
N GLY A 247 3.49 -15.09 -6.01
CA GLY A 247 3.76 -15.95 -4.87
C GLY A 247 3.69 -15.19 -3.53
N PRO A 248 3.60 -15.90 -2.39
CA PRO A 248 3.40 -15.29 -1.08
C PRO A 248 4.57 -14.41 -0.62
N ASN A 249 5.78 -14.67 -1.13
CA ASN A 249 7.00 -13.95 -0.76
C ASN A 249 7.14 -12.56 -1.42
N ARG A 250 6.26 -12.21 -2.37
CA ARG A 250 6.25 -10.91 -3.03
C ARG A 250 4.91 -10.17 -2.87
N LEU A 251 4.06 -10.66 -1.96
CA LEU A 251 2.87 -9.96 -1.48
C LEU A 251 3.11 -9.42 -0.07
N MET A 252 2.53 -8.27 0.26
CA MET A 252 2.55 -7.72 1.61
C MET A 252 1.23 -7.07 1.98
N PHE A 253 0.81 -7.26 3.24
CA PHE A 253 -0.39 -6.65 3.79
C PHE A 253 -0.25 -5.14 3.95
N GLY A 254 -1.31 -4.39 3.65
CA GLY A 254 -1.51 -2.99 4.00
C GLY A 254 -2.99 -2.73 4.29
N SER A 255 -3.28 -1.94 5.31
CA SER A 255 -4.66 -1.65 5.70
C SER A 255 -5.35 -0.65 4.78
N ASP A 256 -4.58 0.27 4.24
CA ASP A 256 -5.09 1.48 3.60
C ASP A 256 -5.96 2.32 4.55
N TRP A 257 -5.58 2.37 5.85
CA TRP A 257 -6.24 3.23 6.83
C TRP A 257 -5.78 4.69 6.66
N PRO A 258 -6.62 5.69 6.76
CA PRO A 258 -8.05 5.72 7.08
C PRO A 258 -9.00 5.41 5.92
N PRO A 259 -8.62 5.49 4.61
CA PRO A 259 -9.55 5.25 3.49
C PRO A 259 -10.38 3.97 3.64
N CYS A 260 -9.79 2.88 4.11
CA CYS A 260 -10.51 1.63 4.31
C CYS A 260 -11.73 1.76 5.25
N THR A 261 -11.77 2.79 6.11
CA THR A 261 -12.89 3.01 7.05
C THR A 261 -14.18 3.48 6.39
N LEU A 262 -14.16 3.77 5.11
CA LEU A 262 -15.37 4.04 4.33
C LEU A 262 -16.28 2.80 4.26
N ASP A 263 -15.68 1.61 4.22
CA ASP A 263 -16.40 0.37 3.94
C ASP A 263 -16.20 -0.69 5.03
N ALA A 264 -15.07 -0.67 5.77
CA ALA A 264 -14.73 -1.67 6.77
C ALA A 264 -13.91 -1.08 7.93
N THR A 265 -13.97 -1.67 9.09
CA THR A 265 -13.08 -1.34 10.21
C THR A 265 -11.66 -1.86 9.95
N TYR A 266 -10.67 -1.29 10.64
CA TYR A 266 -9.27 -1.75 10.57
C TYR A 266 -9.13 -3.26 10.86
N GLY A 267 -9.84 -3.76 11.87
CA GLY A 267 -9.83 -5.18 12.23
C GLY A 267 -10.48 -6.07 11.18
N GLU A 268 -11.56 -5.61 10.53
CA GLU A 268 -12.20 -6.35 9.43
C GLU A 268 -11.28 -6.44 8.21
N VAL A 269 -10.57 -5.36 7.87
CA VAL A 269 -9.59 -5.36 6.76
C VAL A 269 -8.49 -6.39 7.02
N LEU A 270 -7.88 -6.38 8.20
CA LEU A 270 -6.85 -7.37 8.54
C LEU A 270 -7.44 -8.79 8.64
N GLY A 271 -8.65 -8.93 9.18
CA GLY A 271 -9.39 -10.19 9.22
C GLY A 271 -9.63 -10.77 7.82
N THR A 272 -9.99 -9.93 6.86
CA THR A 272 -10.13 -10.29 5.43
C THR A 272 -8.81 -10.82 4.86
N ALA A 273 -7.71 -10.10 5.07
CA ALA A 273 -6.39 -10.55 4.61
C ALA A 273 -6.00 -11.90 5.22
N ARG A 274 -6.25 -12.10 6.52
CA ARG A 274 -6.00 -13.37 7.22
C ARG A 274 -6.84 -14.51 6.67
N ALA A 275 -8.12 -14.25 6.38
CA ALA A 275 -9.02 -15.25 5.81
C ALA A 275 -8.62 -15.65 4.38
N LEU A 276 -8.17 -14.69 3.57
CA LEU A 276 -7.64 -14.97 2.22
C LEU A 276 -6.39 -15.85 2.27
N THR A 277 -5.51 -15.61 3.24
CA THR A 277 -4.20 -16.28 3.38
C THR A 277 -4.24 -17.53 4.25
N SER A 278 -5.43 -17.93 4.76
CA SER A 278 -5.56 -19.02 5.75
C SER A 278 -5.09 -20.40 5.27
N GLU A 279 -5.04 -20.62 3.96
CA GLU A 279 -4.56 -21.87 3.34
C GLU A 279 -3.04 -21.89 3.12
N LEU A 280 -2.37 -20.75 3.29
CA LEU A 280 -0.91 -20.66 3.19
C LEU A 280 -0.24 -21.28 4.43
N GLY A 281 0.96 -21.81 4.25
CA GLY A 281 1.80 -22.25 5.35
C GLY A 281 2.25 -21.08 6.24
N GLU A 282 2.66 -21.37 7.47
CA GLU A 282 3.06 -20.36 8.45
C GLU A 282 4.19 -19.44 7.93
N ALA A 283 5.18 -19.98 7.23
CA ALA A 283 6.26 -19.21 6.62
C ALA A 283 5.77 -18.25 5.53
N GLU A 284 4.77 -18.66 4.75
CA GLU A 284 4.17 -17.86 3.69
C GLU A 284 3.27 -16.76 4.25
N GLN A 285 2.50 -17.06 5.30
CA GLN A 285 1.74 -16.05 6.04
C GLN A 285 2.70 -15.03 6.66
N HIS A 286 3.81 -15.49 7.28
CA HIS A 286 4.85 -14.60 7.80
C HIS A 286 5.46 -13.73 6.69
N ALA A 287 5.67 -14.27 5.50
CA ALA A 287 6.14 -13.47 4.37
C ALA A 287 5.15 -12.35 4.04
N THR A 288 3.87 -12.67 3.89
CA THR A 288 2.82 -11.69 3.53
C THR A 288 2.59 -10.63 4.62
N PHE A 289 2.56 -11.03 5.89
CA PHE A 289 2.26 -10.10 6.99
C PHE A 289 3.47 -9.38 7.58
N ASN A 290 4.69 -9.78 7.27
CA ASN A 290 5.89 -9.20 7.88
C ASN A 290 7.09 -9.11 6.94
N ALA A 291 7.65 -10.27 6.53
CA ALA A 291 8.99 -10.31 5.97
C ALA A 291 9.10 -9.58 4.62
N THR A 292 8.05 -9.57 3.80
CA THR A 292 8.04 -8.85 2.52
C THR A 292 8.12 -7.34 2.75
N ALA A 293 7.30 -6.78 3.64
CA ALA A 293 7.35 -5.35 3.97
C ALA A 293 8.71 -4.97 4.56
N ARG A 294 9.20 -5.74 5.54
CA ARG A 294 10.50 -5.51 6.18
C ARG A 294 11.65 -5.48 5.18
N ARG A 295 11.70 -6.45 4.28
CA ARG A 295 12.72 -6.57 3.25
C ARG A 295 12.60 -5.49 2.18
N THR A 296 11.35 -5.16 1.78
CA THR A 296 11.06 -4.18 0.74
C THR A 296 11.48 -2.78 1.17
N TYR A 297 11.08 -2.37 2.35
CA TYR A 297 11.31 -1.04 2.89
C TYR A 297 12.52 -0.95 3.83
N ARG A 298 13.29 -2.05 3.98
CA ARG A 298 14.45 -2.13 4.88
C ARG A 298 14.13 -1.69 6.31
N LEU A 299 12.96 -2.09 6.81
CA LEU A 299 12.50 -1.71 8.14
C LEU A 299 13.36 -2.34 9.25
N PRO A 300 13.54 -1.65 10.38
CA PRO A 300 14.32 -2.13 11.50
C PRO A 300 13.77 -3.41 12.14
#